data_537f2ff3c754961b9b7818e89467fdac
#
_entry.id   537f2ff3c754961b9b7818e89467fdac
#
_cell.length_a   1.000
_cell.length_b   1.000
_cell.length_c   1.000
_cell.angle_alpha   90.00
_cell.angle_beta   90.00
_cell.angle_gamma   90.00
#
_symmetry.space_group_name_H-M   'P 1'
#
loop_
_entity.id
_entity.type
_entity.pdbx_description
1 polymer ?
#
loop_
_entity_poly.entity_id
_entity_poly.type
_entity_poly.pdbx_seq_one_letter_code
_entity_poly.pdbx_strand_id
1 'polypeptide(L)'
;SNERLKWESENDCNKIFEEWILDNKLSSKKKIENIRKEISNYVKEEKKLAWELYQRPIKEAKDDLISVFSKLEGLDVDIKKIFSTIDDTNISDIVKLCRRFIYDLPANDKKNKEILNNWKKKYSDILSDKYSSNLYSIDISKLSEKFILPNYLNDSDEVDGRIIIRDNFDKLLESNSRIFIFGEDVGVIGDVNQGLEGLQEKHGKERVFDTGIREATIVGQGIGMAMRGLRPIAEIQYLDYILYALQILSDDLATLTYRTLGGQKAPLIVRTRGHRLEGIWHSGSPLGGMLSFLRGIFILTPRNMTQAAGFYNSLLNLDQPAIVIEPLNGYRTKEKLPTNLGKFKTPIGKVEILKTGNDITLVSYGSTLNIVYEAAKKLKDYSIDCEVIDVQSLIPFDLEKDIVKSIIKTNRLVIVDEDVPGGGSSYILQELLKKQDIYQYLDSEPTLLTAKDHRPPYGSDGDYISKPSVEDVFEKVYSVMYESDPRKFKEI
;
A
#
# COMPACT_ATOMS: atom_id res chain seq x y z
N SER A 1 -28.34 23.92 -28.07
CA SER A 1 -29.37 24.65 -28.82
C SER A 1 -30.46 25.13 -27.86
N ASN A 2 -31.23 26.14 -28.23
CA ASN A 2 -32.34 26.64 -27.43
C ASN A 2 -33.41 25.56 -27.20
N GLU A 3 -33.60 24.67 -28.14
CA GLU A 3 -34.48 23.51 -28.01
C GLU A 3 -34.06 22.56 -26.90
N ARG A 4 -32.75 22.29 -26.80
CA ARG A 4 -32.22 21.46 -25.72
C ARG A 4 -32.44 22.10 -24.34
N LEU A 5 -32.16 23.40 -24.20
CA LEU A 5 -32.37 24.11 -22.93
C LEU A 5 -33.84 24.13 -22.52
N LYS A 6 -34.74 24.28 -23.52
CA LYS A 6 -36.20 24.20 -23.31
C LYS A 6 -36.57 22.79 -22.82
N TRP A 7 -36.08 21.74 -23.50
CA TRP A 7 -36.34 20.35 -23.13
C TRP A 7 -35.82 20.05 -21.73
N GLU A 8 -34.55 20.45 -21.38
CA GLU A 8 -33.99 20.30 -20.06
C GLU A 8 -34.86 21.00 -18.99
N SER A 9 -35.36 22.21 -19.24
CA SER A 9 -36.25 22.92 -18.32
C SER A 9 -37.62 22.26 -18.15
N GLU A 10 -38.14 21.67 -19.22
CA GLU A 10 -39.44 20.98 -19.19
C GLU A 10 -39.35 19.60 -18.55
N ASN A 11 -38.19 18.94 -18.67
CA ASN A 11 -37.92 17.59 -18.16
C ASN A 11 -36.99 17.58 -16.93
N ASP A 12 -36.87 18.71 -16.24
CA ASP A 12 -36.11 18.76 -14.96
C ASP A 12 -36.72 17.81 -13.95
N CYS A 13 -35.90 16.86 -13.45
CA CYS A 13 -36.38 15.83 -12.54
C CYS A 13 -36.93 16.39 -11.22
N ASN A 14 -36.40 17.52 -10.73
CA ASN A 14 -36.93 18.17 -9.53
C ASN A 14 -38.31 18.78 -9.76
N LYS A 15 -38.52 19.37 -10.96
CA LYS A 15 -39.82 19.94 -11.35
C LYS A 15 -40.88 18.84 -11.51
N ILE A 16 -40.54 17.76 -12.22
CA ILE A 16 -41.44 16.62 -12.40
C ILE A 16 -41.78 15.99 -11.05
N PHE A 17 -40.76 15.84 -10.15
CA PHE A 17 -40.98 15.28 -8.82
C PHE A 17 -41.83 16.21 -7.95
N GLU A 18 -41.66 17.52 -8.02
CA GLU A 18 -42.55 18.48 -7.33
C GLU A 18 -44.00 18.37 -7.81
N GLU A 19 -44.24 18.30 -9.11
CA GLU A 19 -45.55 18.09 -9.68
C GLU A 19 -46.16 16.78 -9.15
N TRP A 20 -45.41 15.69 -9.15
CA TRP A 20 -45.83 14.40 -8.60
C TRP A 20 -46.20 14.49 -7.11
N ILE A 21 -45.40 15.21 -6.29
CA ILE A 21 -45.68 15.42 -4.84
C ILE A 21 -47.03 16.18 -4.68
N LEU A 22 -47.25 17.17 -5.50
CA LEU A 22 -48.48 17.99 -5.43
C LEU A 22 -49.73 17.22 -5.90
N ASP A 23 -49.61 16.47 -6.99
CA ASP A 23 -50.69 15.64 -7.54
C ASP A 23 -51.09 14.52 -6.58
N ASN A 24 -50.13 13.94 -5.88
CA ASN A 24 -50.39 12.92 -4.86
C ASN A 24 -50.75 13.52 -3.47
N LYS A 25 -50.88 14.84 -3.35
CA LYS A 25 -51.26 15.55 -2.12
C LYS A 25 -50.38 15.27 -0.93
N LEU A 26 -49.10 14.96 -1.20
CA LEU A 26 -48.09 14.70 -0.16
C LEU A 26 -47.58 15.97 0.52
N SER A 27 -47.68 17.10 -0.18
CA SER A 27 -47.33 18.43 0.33
C SER A 27 -48.18 19.53 -0.33
N SER A 28 -47.98 20.78 0.08
CA SER A 28 -48.62 21.96 -0.54
C SER A 28 -47.54 22.83 -1.21
N LYS A 29 -47.94 23.56 -2.26
CA LYS A 29 -47.06 24.51 -2.95
C LYS A 29 -46.38 25.49 -1.98
N LYS A 30 -47.19 26.07 -1.07
CA LYS A 30 -46.68 26.99 -0.05
C LYS A 30 -45.59 26.36 0.85
N LYS A 31 -45.77 25.08 1.22
CA LYS A 31 -44.77 24.38 2.05
C LYS A 31 -43.46 24.14 1.29
N ILE A 32 -43.56 23.75 0.01
CA ILE A 32 -42.40 23.55 -0.87
C ILE A 32 -41.64 24.87 -1.11
N GLU A 33 -42.34 25.96 -1.36
CA GLU A 33 -41.75 27.30 -1.51
C GLU A 33 -41.04 27.76 -0.23
N ASN A 34 -41.62 27.52 0.93
CA ASN A 34 -40.97 27.83 2.22
C ASN A 34 -39.68 27.03 2.41
N ILE A 35 -39.72 25.70 2.16
CA ILE A 35 -38.53 24.84 2.22
C ILE A 35 -37.45 25.38 1.26
N ARG A 36 -37.78 25.70 0.04
CA ARG A 36 -36.81 26.26 -0.93
C ARG A 36 -36.16 27.54 -0.41
N LYS A 37 -36.98 28.45 0.17
CA LYS A 37 -36.48 29.71 0.72
C LYS A 37 -35.55 29.48 1.92
N GLU A 38 -35.92 28.60 2.86
CA GLU A 38 -35.12 28.23 4.01
C GLU A 38 -33.81 27.59 3.59
N ILE A 39 -33.85 26.60 2.69
CA ILE A 39 -32.66 25.92 2.20
C ILE A 39 -31.75 26.84 1.39
N SER A 40 -32.33 27.72 0.57
CA SER A 40 -31.54 28.73 -0.19
C SER A 40 -30.76 29.66 0.75
N ASN A 41 -31.38 30.10 1.85
CA ASN A 41 -30.71 30.93 2.84
C ASN A 41 -29.62 30.11 3.61
N TYR A 42 -29.99 28.92 4.05
CA TYR A 42 -29.04 28.01 4.71
C TYR A 42 -27.79 27.77 3.87
N VAL A 43 -27.95 27.43 2.58
CA VAL A 43 -26.82 27.21 1.65
C VAL A 43 -25.96 28.47 1.50
N LYS A 44 -26.56 29.66 1.48
CA LYS A 44 -25.79 30.92 1.38
C LYS A 44 -24.95 31.16 2.65
N GLU A 45 -25.51 30.89 3.81
CA GLU A 45 -24.82 31.04 5.10
C GLU A 45 -23.68 30.02 5.23
N GLU A 46 -23.94 28.75 4.91
CA GLU A 46 -22.94 27.69 4.90
C GLU A 46 -21.79 27.96 3.92
N LYS A 47 -22.12 28.47 2.72
CA LYS A 47 -21.09 28.89 1.76
C LYS A 47 -20.19 29.99 2.34
N LYS A 48 -20.77 30.97 3.02
CA LYS A 48 -20.00 32.06 3.66
C LYS A 48 -19.12 31.52 4.78
N LEU A 49 -19.67 30.69 5.65
CA LEU A 49 -18.93 30.04 6.74
C LEU A 49 -17.79 29.17 6.21
N ALA A 50 -18.05 28.35 5.20
CA ALA A 50 -17.03 27.50 4.58
C ALA A 50 -15.88 28.33 3.99
N TRP A 51 -16.20 29.47 3.36
CA TRP A 51 -15.18 30.38 2.82
C TRP A 51 -14.34 31.03 3.93
N GLU A 52 -14.97 31.49 5.01
CA GLU A 52 -14.29 32.05 6.17
C GLU A 52 -13.38 31.02 6.85
N LEU A 53 -13.84 29.79 7.01
CA LEU A 53 -13.07 28.68 7.57
C LEU A 53 -11.87 28.32 6.67
N TYR A 54 -12.05 28.35 5.36
CA TYR A 54 -10.97 28.13 4.40
C TYR A 54 -9.90 29.21 4.48
N GLN A 55 -10.31 30.48 4.57
CA GLN A 55 -9.37 31.61 4.61
C GLN A 55 -8.65 31.79 5.94
N ARG A 56 -9.24 31.35 7.05
CA ARG A 56 -8.69 31.57 8.39
C ARG A 56 -7.23 31.12 8.54
N PRO A 57 -6.85 29.85 8.23
CA PRO A 57 -5.45 29.41 8.37
C PRO A 57 -4.49 30.15 7.41
N ILE A 58 -4.97 30.65 6.29
CA ILE A 58 -4.17 31.44 5.34
C ILE A 58 -3.87 32.80 5.94
N LYS A 59 -4.87 33.48 6.51
CA LYS A 59 -4.70 34.76 7.20
C LYS A 59 -3.79 34.64 8.41
N GLU A 60 -3.97 33.59 9.22
CA GLU A 60 -3.11 33.28 10.38
C GLU A 60 -1.65 33.09 9.95
N ALA A 61 -1.40 32.36 8.85
CA ALA A 61 -0.05 32.19 8.32
C ALA A 61 0.57 33.50 7.82
N LYS A 62 -0.24 34.35 7.20
CA LYS A 62 0.16 35.67 6.73
C LYS A 62 0.54 36.60 7.92
N ASP A 63 -0.32 36.68 8.93
CA ASP A 63 -0.11 37.51 10.11
C ASP A 63 1.12 37.04 10.92
N ASP A 64 1.30 35.72 11.04
CA ASP A 64 2.47 35.14 11.68
C ASP A 64 3.76 35.49 10.91
N LEU A 65 3.75 35.41 9.56
CA LEU A 65 4.91 35.81 8.76
C LEU A 65 5.20 37.32 8.87
N ILE A 66 4.18 38.19 8.88
CA ILE A 66 4.32 39.63 9.12
C ILE A 66 5.01 39.88 10.48
N SER A 67 4.58 39.17 11.53
CA SER A 67 5.21 39.24 12.85
C SER A 67 6.67 38.77 12.82
N VAL A 68 7.01 37.79 11.99
CA VAL A 68 8.40 37.33 11.80
C VAL A 68 9.23 38.40 11.09
N PHE A 69 8.69 39.02 10.03
CA PHE A 69 9.38 40.09 9.31
C PHE A 69 9.69 41.31 10.22
N SER A 70 8.80 41.63 11.15
CA SER A 70 9.04 42.75 12.11
C SER A 70 10.18 42.49 13.11
N LYS A 71 10.67 41.24 13.21
CA LYS A 71 11.80 40.84 14.07
C LYS A 71 13.13 40.78 13.33
N LEU A 72 13.13 41.00 12.00
CA LEU A 72 14.36 41.00 11.23
C LEU A 72 15.16 42.27 11.51
N GLU A 73 16.47 42.14 11.71
CA GLU A 73 17.36 43.23 12.07
C GLU A 73 18.15 43.74 10.85
N GLY A 74 18.40 45.05 10.81
CA GLY A 74 19.26 45.67 9.81
C GLY A 74 18.68 45.69 8.38
N LEU A 75 17.39 45.43 8.21
CA LEU A 75 16.70 45.40 6.93
C LEU A 75 15.64 46.50 6.89
N ASP A 76 15.76 47.40 5.92
CA ASP A 76 14.73 48.41 5.62
C ASP A 76 13.68 47.74 4.71
N VAL A 77 12.73 47.03 5.32
CA VAL A 77 11.71 46.22 4.61
C VAL A 77 10.36 46.91 4.73
N ASP A 78 9.83 47.42 3.62
CA ASP A 78 8.42 47.84 3.55
C ASP A 78 7.49 46.63 3.53
N ILE A 79 7.17 46.14 4.74
CA ILE A 79 6.31 44.95 4.96
C ILE A 79 4.96 45.13 4.26
N LYS A 80 4.36 46.34 4.32
CA LYS A 80 3.06 46.60 3.70
C LYS A 80 3.10 46.42 2.18
N LYS A 81 4.16 46.94 1.55
CA LYS A 81 4.37 46.84 0.10
C LYS A 81 4.58 45.39 -0.32
N ILE A 82 5.39 44.63 0.43
CA ILE A 82 5.65 43.22 0.14
C ILE A 82 4.36 42.40 0.23
N PHE A 83 3.62 42.55 1.32
CA PHE A 83 2.41 41.74 1.54
C PHE A 83 1.19 42.24 0.74
N SER A 84 1.21 43.43 0.15
CA SER A 84 0.14 43.90 -0.77
C SER A 84 0.17 43.17 -2.12
N THR A 85 1.26 42.51 -2.46
CA THR A 85 1.40 41.74 -3.74
C THR A 85 0.96 40.28 -3.62
N ILE A 86 0.58 39.82 -2.41
CA ILE A 86 0.20 38.44 -2.16
C ILE A 86 -1.30 38.29 -2.30
N ASP A 87 -1.72 37.29 -3.07
CA ASP A 87 -3.10 36.83 -3.09
C ASP A 87 -3.43 36.11 -1.77
N ASP A 88 -4.40 36.66 -1.03
CA ASP A 88 -4.88 36.10 0.26
C ASP A 88 -5.72 34.83 0.09
N THR A 89 -5.81 34.28 -1.12
CA THR A 89 -6.65 33.10 -1.41
C THR A 89 -5.92 31.78 -1.27
N ASN A 90 -4.59 31.79 -1.17
CA ASN A 90 -3.80 30.57 -1.03
C ASN A 90 -2.54 30.75 -0.17
N ILE A 91 -2.20 29.68 0.57
CA ILE A 91 -1.02 29.67 1.44
C ILE A 91 0.30 29.56 0.66
N SER A 92 0.25 29.09 -0.59
CA SER A 92 1.47 28.85 -1.38
C SER A 92 2.24 30.15 -1.64
N ASP A 93 1.57 31.28 -1.82
CA ASP A 93 2.20 32.55 -2.12
C ASP A 93 2.88 33.14 -0.89
N ILE A 94 2.32 32.91 0.30
CA ILE A 94 2.94 33.28 1.57
C ILE A 94 4.24 32.48 1.79
N VAL A 95 4.18 31.16 1.54
CA VAL A 95 5.37 30.29 1.66
C VAL A 95 6.42 30.64 0.61
N LYS A 96 6.02 30.91 -0.64
CA LYS A 96 6.93 31.36 -1.71
C LYS A 96 7.61 32.67 -1.35
N LEU A 97 6.87 33.63 -0.79
CA LEU A 97 7.45 34.90 -0.33
C LEU A 97 8.56 34.68 0.71
N CYS A 98 8.27 33.90 1.76
CA CYS A 98 9.26 33.59 2.78
C CYS A 98 10.52 32.95 2.18
N ARG A 99 10.34 31.96 1.28
CA ARG A 99 11.47 31.28 0.63
C ARG A 99 12.30 32.20 -0.24
N ARG A 100 11.67 33.05 -1.06
CA ARG A 100 12.37 34.05 -1.91
C ARG A 100 13.16 35.01 -1.05
N PHE A 101 12.56 35.51 0.02
CA PHE A 101 13.26 36.43 0.93
C PHE A 101 14.50 35.80 1.59
N ILE A 102 14.43 34.50 1.97
CA ILE A 102 15.59 33.75 2.48
C ILE A 102 16.73 33.72 1.44
N TYR A 103 16.38 33.53 0.15
CA TYR A 103 17.37 33.45 -0.94
C TYR A 103 18.00 34.82 -1.24
N ASP A 104 17.25 35.91 -1.09
CA ASP A 104 17.71 37.28 -1.34
C ASP A 104 18.58 37.83 -0.21
N LEU A 105 18.54 37.24 0.99
CA LEU A 105 19.38 37.62 2.11
C LEU A 105 20.85 37.26 1.86
N PRO A 106 21.81 38.15 2.25
CA PRO A 106 23.24 37.89 2.17
C PRO A 106 23.61 36.52 2.80
N ALA A 107 24.62 35.84 2.25
CA ALA A 107 25.04 34.54 2.73
C ALA A 107 25.45 34.51 4.20
N ASN A 108 26.04 35.62 4.68
CA ASN A 108 26.51 35.84 6.05
C ASN A 108 25.42 36.27 7.04
N ASP A 109 24.20 36.57 6.57
CA ASP A 109 23.08 36.95 7.46
C ASP A 109 22.43 35.67 8.08
N LYS A 110 23.21 35.05 8.96
CA LYS A 110 22.78 33.80 9.62
C LYS A 110 21.56 33.99 10.52
N LYS A 111 21.49 35.14 11.24
CA LYS A 111 20.44 35.40 12.23
C LYS A 111 19.06 35.53 11.58
N ASN A 112 18.93 36.38 10.57
CA ASN A 112 17.64 36.56 9.88
C ASN A 112 17.23 35.30 9.10
N LYS A 113 18.21 34.62 8.50
CA LYS A 113 17.95 33.31 7.85
C LYS A 113 17.43 32.26 8.82
N GLU A 114 17.95 32.18 10.04
CA GLU A 114 17.48 31.25 11.06
C GLU A 114 16.03 31.54 11.46
N ILE A 115 15.72 32.82 11.72
CA ILE A 115 14.34 33.24 12.06
C ILE A 115 13.35 32.84 10.99
N LEU A 116 13.63 33.11 9.72
CA LEU A 116 12.77 32.77 8.59
C LEU A 116 12.70 31.24 8.32
N ASN A 117 13.82 30.52 8.48
CA ASN A 117 13.84 29.07 8.34
C ASN A 117 13.02 28.37 9.44
N ASN A 118 12.98 28.92 10.66
CA ASN A 118 12.13 28.39 11.71
C ASN A 118 10.64 28.53 11.35
N TRP A 119 10.25 29.69 10.82
CA TRP A 119 8.88 29.86 10.30
C TRP A 119 8.58 28.90 9.14
N LYS A 120 9.48 28.82 8.16
CA LYS A 120 9.35 27.91 7.01
C LYS A 120 9.19 26.45 7.47
N LYS A 121 9.97 26.00 8.44
CA LYS A 121 9.88 24.65 9.00
C LYS A 121 8.51 24.41 9.64
N LYS A 122 8.07 25.34 10.54
CA LYS A 122 6.76 25.26 11.19
C LYS A 122 5.63 25.04 10.18
N TYR A 123 5.58 25.86 9.12
CA TYR A 123 4.52 25.75 8.11
C TYR A 123 4.72 24.56 7.16
N SER A 124 5.94 24.14 6.89
CA SER A 124 6.19 22.88 6.18
C SER A 124 5.65 21.68 6.94
N ASP A 125 5.83 21.63 8.25
CA ASP A 125 5.34 20.54 9.09
C ASP A 125 3.79 20.54 9.14
N ILE A 126 3.16 21.72 9.34
CA ILE A 126 1.69 21.89 9.34
C ILE A 126 1.09 21.44 7.99
N LEU A 127 1.70 21.86 6.87
CA LEU A 127 1.22 21.53 5.54
C LEU A 127 1.45 20.05 5.18
N SER A 128 2.59 19.50 5.62
CA SER A 128 2.87 18.08 5.46
C SER A 128 1.81 17.25 6.17
N ASP A 129 1.52 17.52 7.42
CA ASP A 129 0.48 16.84 8.18
C ASP A 129 -0.89 16.99 7.50
N LYS A 130 -1.27 18.22 7.11
CA LYS A 130 -2.54 18.47 6.42
C LYS A 130 -2.73 17.65 5.17
N TYR A 131 -1.67 17.44 4.37
CA TYR A 131 -1.78 16.81 3.06
C TYR A 131 -1.37 15.34 3.04
N SER A 132 -0.80 14.78 4.11
CA SER A 132 -0.37 13.39 4.16
C SER A 132 -1.09 12.51 5.20
N SER A 133 -1.71 13.11 6.21
CA SER A 133 -2.22 12.39 7.38
C SER A 133 -3.32 11.36 7.10
N ASN A 134 -4.09 11.53 6.03
CA ASN A 134 -5.18 10.62 5.68
C ASN A 134 -4.90 9.73 4.47
N LEU A 135 -3.62 9.53 4.10
CA LEU A 135 -3.27 8.63 3.00
C LEU A 135 -3.68 7.18 3.31
N TYR A 136 -3.53 6.76 4.55
CA TYR A 136 -3.97 5.48 5.06
C TYR A 136 -5.14 5.65 6.04
N SER A 137 -5.97 4.62 6.18
CA SER A 137 -7.11 4.62 7.11
C SER A 137 -6.71 4.49 8.58
N ILE A 138 -5.46 4.18 8.82
CA ILE A 138 -4.84 3.97 10.13
C ILE A 138 -3.51 4.72 10.22
N ASP A 139 -3.06 5.00 11.42
CA ASP A 139 -1.73 5.54 11.67
C ASP A 139 -0.70 4.40 11.59
N ILE A 140 0.06 4.36 10.50
CA ILE A 140 1.06 3.32 10.25
C ILE A 140 2.14 3.29 11.34
N SER A 141 2.50 4.43 11.93
CA SER A 141 3.50 4.49 13.00
C SER A 141 3.06 3.78 14.29
N LYS A 142 1.77 3.54 14.43
CA LYS A 142 1.15 2.81 15.55
C LYS A 142 0.81 1.36 15.23
N LEU A 143 1.26 0.83 14.11
CA LEU A 143 1.16 -0.60 13.80
C LEU A 143 2.04 -1.43 14.76
N SER A 144 1.66 -1.45 16.03
CA SER A 144 2.27 -2.29 17.06
C SER A 144 1.32 -3.43 17.42
N GLU A 145 0.92 -4.25 16.45
CA GLU A 145 0.13 -5.43 16.78
C GLU A 145 0.98 -6.40 17.62
N LYS A 146 0.38 -6.93 18.67
CA LYS A 146 0.99 -8.03 19.41
C LYS A 146 1.20 -9.18 18.43
N PHE A 147 2.45 -9.51 18.19
CA PHE A 147 2.84 -10.67 17.39
C PHE A 147 2.33 -11.93 18.09
N ILE A 148 1.54 -12.73 17.39
CA ILE A 148 1.06 -14.02 17.89
C ILE A 148 1.60 -15.07 16.95
N LEU A 149 2.57 -15.86 17.44
CA LEU A 149 3.17 -16.92 16.66
C LEU A 149 2.16 -18.05 16.35
N PRO A 150 2.33 -18.72 15.21
CA PRO A 150 1.66 -20.00 14.98
C PRO A 150 2.19 -21.02 16.00
N ASN A 151 1.28 -21.75 16.62
CA ASN A 151 1.61 -22.80 17.58
C ASN A 151 1.53 -24.16 16.91
N TYR A 152 2.48 -25.04 17.22
CA TYR A 152 2.55 -26.39 16.66
C TYR A 152 2.62 -27.41 17.79
N LEU A 153 2.02 -28.58 17.59
CA LEU A 153 2.29 -29.77 18.39
C LEU A 153 3.57 -30.45 17.87
N ASN A 154 4.20 -31.27 18.71
CA ASN A 154 5.38 -32.02 18.30
C ASN A 154 5.10 -32.95 17.11
N ASP A 155 3.88 -33.47 17.04
CA ASP A 155 3.32 -34.35 16.02
C ASP A 155 2.35 -33.65 15.07
N SER A 156 2.44 -32.32 14.93
CA SER A 156 1.60 -31.60 13.96
C SER A 156 1.78 -32.17 12.56
N ASP A 157 0.68 -32.47 11.92
CA ASP A 157 0.64 -32.99 10.55
C ASP A 157 1.25 -32.00 9.56
N GLU A 158 1.98 -32.51 8.58
CA GLU A 158 2.39 -31.76 7.40
C GLU A 158 1.28 -31.86 6.35
N VAL A 159 0.68 -30.72 6.01
CA VAL A 159 -0.43 -30.62 5.07
C VAL A 159 -0.06 -29.72 3.90
N ASP A 160 -0.82 -29.82 2.81
CA ASP A 160 -0.74 -28.83 1.73
C ASP A 160 -1.11 -27.43 2.24
N GLY A 161 -0.38 -26.41 1.84
CA GLY A 161 -0.63 -25.05 2.28
C GLY A 161 -2.06 -24.57 2.03
N ARG A 162 -2.73 -25.08 0.97
CA ARG A 162 -4.16 -24.83 0.71
C ARG A 162 -5.07 -25.18 1.90
N ILE A 163 -4.71 -26.22 2.65
CA ILE A 163 -5.48 -26.68 3.82
C ILE A 163 -5.35 -25.65 4.94
N ILE A 164 -4.16 -25.10 5.15
CA ILE A 164 -3.93 -24.05 6.17
C ILE A 164 -4.79 -22.81 5.87
N ILE A 165 -4.81 -22.36 4.61
CA ILE A 165 -5.64 -21.22 4.18
C ILE A 165 -7.11 -21.51 4.37
N ARG A 166 -7.59 -22.67 3.88
CA ARG A 166 -8.97 -23.10 4.01
C ARG A 166 -9.44 -23.13 5.47
N ASP A 167 -8.68 -23.83 6.29
CA ASP A 167 -9.07 -24.05 7.70
C ASP A 167 -8.95 -22.75 8.52
N ASN A 168 -8.02 -21.86 8.14
CA ASN A 168 -7.95 -20.52 8.73
C ASN A 168 -9.17 -19.67 8.38
N PHE A 169 -9.60 -19.66 7.11
CA PHE A 169 -10.83 -18.97 6.72
C PHE A 169 -12.08 -19.60 7.34
N ASP A 170 -12.10 -20.91 7.50
CA ASP A 170 -13.17 -21.59 8.23
C ASP A 170 -13.33 -21.04 9.65
N LYS A 171 -12.23 -20.93 10.40
CA LYS A 171 -12.23 -20.35 11.76
C LYS A 171 -12.64 -18.88 11.78
N LEU A 172 -12.22 -18.12 10.79
CA LEU A 172 -12.59 -16.70 10.66
C LEU A 172 -14.08 -16.51 10.37
N LEU A 173 -14.63 -17.31 9.45
CA LEU A 173 -16.05 -17.30 9.10
C LEU A 173 -16.92 -17.75 10.30
N GLU A 174 -16.47 -18.74 11.09
CA GLU A 174 -17.14 -19.14 12.33
C GLU A 174 -17.19 -18.00 13.37
N SER A 175 -16.10 -17.26 13.50
CA SER A 175 -15.94 -16.27 14.56
C SER A 175 -16.55 -14.90 14.25
N ASN A 176 -16.78 -14.56 12.97
CA ASN A 176 -17.22 -13.22 12.57
C ASN A 176 -18.20 -13.27 11.39
N SER A 177 -19.47 -13.00 11.70
CA SER A 177 -20.56 -12.98 10.70
C SER A 177 -20.44 -11.87 9.65
N ARG A 178 -19.58 -10.87 9.84
CA ARG A 178 -19.36 -9.79 8.87
C ARG A 178 -18.36 -10.16 7.76
N ILE A 179 -17.68 -11.31 7.85
CA ILE A 179 -16.73 -11.76 6.84
C ILE A 179 -17.49 -12.40 5.68
N PHE A 180 -17.13 -11.97 4.47
CA PHE A 180 -17.64 -12.49 3.19
C PHE A 180 -16.45 -12.76 2.29
N ILE A 181 -16.48 -13.89 1.59
CA ILE A 181 -15.43 -14.29 0.62
C ILE A 181 -16.11 -14.53 -0.72
N PHE A 182 -15.65 -13.86 -1.76
CA PHE A 182 -16.27 -13.97 -3.07
C PHE A 182 -15.28 -13.66 -4.21
N GLY A 183 -15.59 -14.14 -5.37
CA GLY A 183 -14.79 -13.98 -6.58
C GLY A 183 -15.21 -15.02 -7.63
N GLU A 184 -14.43 -15.13 -8.69
CA GLU A 184 -14.61 -16.17 -9.69
C GLU A 184 -14.22 -17.55 -9.11
N ASP A 185 -15.08 -18.57 -9.27
CA ASP A 185 -14.88 -19.95 -8.81
C ASP A 185 -14.65 -20.11 -7.27
N VAL A 186 -15.02 -19.13 -6.48
CA VAL A 186 -14.83 -19.13 -5.02
C VAL A 186 -15.83 -20.07 -4.32
N GLY A 187 -17.02 -20.21 -4.88
CA GLY A 187 -18.14 -20.91 -4.26
C GLY A 187 -17.99 -22.43 -4.21
N VAL A 188 -18.64 -23.13 -5.16
CA VAL A 188 -18.71 -24.61 -5.17
C VAL A 188 -17.33 -25.24 -5.38
N ILE A 189 -16.53 -24.68 -6.28
CA ILE A 189 -15.18 -25.18 -6.60
C ILE A 189 -14.22 -24.93 -5.44
N GLY A 190 -14.43 -23.85 -4.69
CA GLY A 190 -13.57 -23.48 -3.57
C GLY A 190 -12.24 -22.87 -3.99
N ASP A 191 -12.26 -22.03 -4.99
CA ASP A 191 -11.19 -21.43 -5.79
C ASP A 191 -10.41 -22.44 -6.68
N VAL A 192 -9.68 -21.91 -7.66
CA VAL A 192 -8.91 -22.72 -8.63
C VAL A 192 -7.81 -23.58 -8.01
N ASN A 193 -7.38 -23.27 -6.79
CA ASN A 193 -6.38 -24.03 -6.03
C ASN A 193 -6.98 -24.74 -4.80
N GLN A 194 -8.30 -24.67 -4.63
CA GLN A 194 -9.04 -25.33 -3.55
C GLN A 194 -8.67 -24.83 -2.13
N GLY A 195 -8.24 -23.58 -2.03
CA GLY A 195 -8.00 -22.91 -0.75
C GLY A 195 -9.27 -22.49 0.00
N LEU A 196 -10.45 -22.70 -0.61
CA LEU A 196 -11.77 -22.42 -0.04
C LEU A 196 -12.74 -23.60 -0.17
N GLU A 197 -12.22 -24.80 -0.53
CA GLU A 197 -12.99 -26.02 -0.74
C GLU A 197 -13.93 -26.34 0.43
N GLY A 198 -15.22 -26.54 0.15
CA GLY A 198 -16.25 -26.87 1.14
C GLY A 198 -16.76 -25.71 2.00
N LEU A 199 -16.15 -24.52 1.94
CA LEU A 199 -16.55 -23.39 2.79
C LEU A 199 -17.94 -22.85 2.42
N GLN A 200 -18.33 -22.86 1.15
CA GLN A 200 -19.69 -22.47 0.76
C GLN A 200 -20.73 -23.41 1.34
N GLU A 201 -20.51 -24.72 1.29
CA GLU A 201 -21.42 -25.71 1.87
C GLU A 201 -21.60 -25.51 3.37
N LYS A 202 -20.49 -25.22 4.08
CA LYS A 202 -20.48 -25.04 5.54
C LYS A 202 -21.07 -23.72 6.00
N HIS A 203 -20.72 -22.59 5.33
CA HIS A 203 -21.07 -21.24 5.79
C HIS A 203 -22.20 -20.57 5.00
N GLY A 204 -22.67 -21.23 3.94
CA GLY A 204 -23.76 -20.75 3.09
C GLY A 204 -23.29 -19.88 1.90
N LYS A 205 -24.06 -20.01 0.82
CA LYS A 205 -23.82 -19.25 -0.43
C LYS A 205 -23.97 -17.73 -0.30
N GLU A 206 -24.56 -17.26 0.78
CA GLU A 206 -24.67 -15.81 1.07
C GLU A 206 -23.35 -15.23 1.58
N ARG A 207 -22.45 -16.05 2.09
CA ARG A 207 -21.19 -15.62 2.68
C ARG A 207 -19.95 -16.04 1.89
N VAL A 208 -20.02 -17.16 1.17
CA VAL A 208 -18.96 -17.66 0.28
C VAL A 208 -19.61 -17.93 -1.07
N PHE A 209 -19.30 -17.13 -2.10
CA PHE A 209 -20.05 -17.16 -3.33
C PHE A 209 -19.25 -16.77 -4.56
N ASP A 210 -19.73 -17.27 -5.70
CA ASP A 210 -19.21 -16.94 -7.01
C ASP A 210 -19.72 -15.57 -7.49
N THR A 211 -18.90 -14.92 -8.29
CA THR A 211 -19.24 -13.72 -9.05
C THR A 211 -19.10 -13.98 -10.55
N GLY A 212 -19.54 -13.03 -11.37
CA GLY A 212 -19.19 -13.03 -12.79
C GLY A 212 -17.70 -12.69 -12.99
N ILE A 213 -17.17 -13.10 -14.14
CA ILE A 213 -15.78 -12.85 -14.56
C ILE A 213 -15.60 -11.38 -14.92
N ARG A 214 -15.38 -10.55 -13.89
CA ARG A 214 -15.16 -9.11 -14.06
C ARG A 214 -14.51 -8.52 -12.80
N GLU A 215 -13.21 -8.38 -12.80
CA GLU A 215 -12.41 -7.99 -11.64
C GLU A 215 -12.77 -6.58 -11.14
N ALA A 216 -13.07 -5.64 -12.05
CA ALA A 216 -13.55 -4.32 -11.68
C ALA A 216 -14.86 -4.38 -10.86
N THR A 217 -15.78 -5.27 -11.22
CA THR A 217 -17.03 -5.48 -10.49
C THR A 217 -16.80 -6.16 -9.14
N ILE A 218 -15.93 -7.17 -9.10
CA ILE A 218 -15.54 -7.87 -7.86
C ILE A 218 -14.99 -6.87 -6.84
N VAL A 219 -14.03 -6.04 -7.23
CA VAL A 219 -13.44 -5.00 -6.36
C VAL A 219 -14.48 -3.95 -5.99
N GLY A 220 -15.27 -3.46 -6.95
CA GLY A 220 -16.32 -2.46 -6.69
C GLY A 220 -17.38 -2.95 -5.70
N GLN A 221 -17.81 -4.21 -5.81
CA GLN A 221 -18.69 -4.86 -4.83
C GLN A 221 -18.04 -4.90 -3.45
N GLY A 222 -16.76 -5.30 -3.38
CA GLY A 222 -16.00 -5.33 -2.12
C GLY A 222 -15.90 -3.96 -1.46
N ILE A 223 -15.65 -2.89 -2.22
CA ILE A 223 -15.64 -1.52 -1.71
C ILE A 223 -16.99 -1.16 -1.09
N GLY A 224 -18.09 -1.41 -1.83
CA GLY A 224 -19.44 -1.13 -1.35
C GLY A 224 -19.78 -1.90 -0.08
N MET A 225 -19.46 -3.18 -0.01
CA MET A 225 -19.64 -4.02 1.20
C MET A 225 -18.83 -3.48 2.39
N ALA A 226 -17.55 -3.14 2.17
CA ALA A 226 -16.68 -2.61 3.22
C ALA A 226 -17.17 -1.26 3.76
N MET A 227 -17.63 -0.36 2.90
CA MET A 227 -18.23 0.92 3.29
C MET A 227 -19.51 0.75 4.12
N ARG A 228 -20.19 -0.38 4.00
CA ARG A 228 -21.37 -0.73 4.81
C ARG A 228 -21.03 -1.49 6.10
N GLY A 229 -19.75 -1.60 6.45
CA GLY A 229 -19.29 -2.21 7.71
C GLY A 229 -19.07 -3.72 7.65
N LEU A 230 -19.14 -4.33 6.48
CA LEU A 230 -18.75 -5.72 6.29
C LEU A 230 -17.23 -5.86 6.18
N ARG A 231 -16.74 -7.10 6.21
CA ARG A 231 -15.31 -7.45 6.09
C ARG A 231 -15.12 -8.34 4.85
N PRO A 232 -15.19 -7.75 3.65
CA PRO A 232 -15.09 -8.51 2.41
C PRO A 232 -13.66 -8.93 2.11
N ILE A 233 -13.51 -10.15 1.63
CA ILE A 233 -12.32 -10.70 1.00
C ILE A 233 -12.69 -10.98 -0.44
N ALA A 234 -12.24 -10.15 -1.35
CA ALA A 234 -12.52 -10.27 -2.78
C ALA A 234 -11.37 -11.00 -3.46
N GLU A 235 -11.67 -12.08 -4.17
CA GLU A 235 -10.66 -12.85 -4.89
C GLU A 235 -10.53 -12.41 -6.34
N ILE A 236 -9.30 -12.17 -6.75
CA ILE A 236 -8.85 -12.08 -8.14
C ILE A 236 -7.93 -13.27 -8.37
N GLN A 237 -8.27 -14.15 -9.32
CA GLN A 237 -7.62 -15.47 -9.46
C GLN A 237 -6.10 -15.40 -9.59
N TYR A 238 -5.58 -14.48 -10.41
CA TYR A 238 -4.14 -14.30 -10.64
C TYR A 238 -3.76 -12.83 -10.58
N LEU A 239 -2.53 -12.54 -10.15
CA LEU A 239 -2.02 -11.18 -10.02
C LEU A 239 -2.07 -10.39 -11.34
N ASP A 240 -1.86 -11.05 -12.47
CA ASP A 240 -1.95 -10.46 -13.80
C ASP A 240 -3.34 -9.86 -14.09
N TYR A 241 -4.40 -10.48 -13.58
CA TYR A 241 -5.77 -10.02 -13.78
C TYR A 241 -6.13 -8.77 -12.97
N ILE A 242 -5.32 -8.42 -11.98
CA ILE A 242 -5.57 -7.20 -11.20
C ILE A 242 -5.55 -5.95 -12.08
N LEU A 243 -4.90 -6.01 -13.26
CA LEU A 243 -4.91 -4.93 -14.25
C LEU A 243 -6.33 -4.51 -14.65
N TYR A 244 -7.29 -5.46 -14.71
CA TYR A 244 -8.70 -5.16 -15.04
C TYR A 244 -9.44 -4.41 -13.92
N ALA A 245 -8.90 -4.40 -12.71
CA ALA A 245 -9.41 -3.68 -11.56
C ALA A 245 -8.53 -2.50 -11.12
N LEU A 246 -7.39 -2.28 -11.78
CA LEU A 246 -6.37 -1.34 -11.32
C LEU A 246 -6.92 0.09 -11.16
N GLN A 247 -7.79 0.54 -12.09
CA GLN A 247 -8.43 1.84 -11.98
C GLN A 247 -9.31 1.95 -10.74
N ILE A 248 -10.16 0.96 -10.48
CA ILE A 248 -11.05 0.95 -9.31
C ILE A 248 -10.25 0.89 -8.01
N LEU A 249 -9.16 0.13 -8.00
CA LEU A 249 -8.24 0.07 -6.86
C LEU A 249 -7.55 1.42 -6.62
N SER A 250 -7.05 2.07 -7.70
CA SER A 250 -6.32 3.34 -7.62
C SER A 250 -7.23 4.52 -7.29
N ASP A 251 -8.33 4.68 -8.06
CA ASP A 251 -9.14 5.89 -7.99
C ASP A 251 -10.22 5.83 -6.91
N ASP A 252 -10.83 4.65 -6.71
CA ASP A 252 -11.93 4.52 -5.75
C ASP A 252 -11.46 4.02 -4.38
N LEU A 253 -10.72 2.91 -4.31
CA LEU A 253 -10.31 2.33 -3.03
C LEU A 253 -9.18 3.10 -2.37
N ALA A 254 -8.07 3.31 -3.09
CA ALA A 254 -6.86 3.92 -2.53
C ALA A 254 -7.08 5.37 -2.08
N THR A 255 -7.94 6.12 -2.79
CA THR A 255 -8.18 7.54 -2.48
C THR A 255 -9.32 7.79 -1.51
N LEU A 256 -10.15 6.78 -1.19
CA LEU A 256 -11.39 6.97 -0.42
C LEU A 256 -11.16 7.72 0.90
N THR A 257 -10.24 7.22 1.71
CA THR A 257 -9.92 7.83 3.01
C THR A 257 -9.29 9.20 2.84
N TYR A 258 -8.38 9.34 1.88
CA TYR A 258 -7.69 10.60 1.59
C TYR A 258 -8.65 11.71 1.16
N ARG A 259 -9.47 11.45 0.13
CA ARG A 259 -10.42 12.47 -0.42
C ARG A 259 -11.55 12.83 0.53
N THR A 260 -11.85 11.96 1.50
CA THR A 260 -12.89 12.21 2.52
C THR A 260 -12.32 12.70 3.86
N LEU A 261 -11.02 13.01 3.92
CA LEU A 261 -10.33 13.43 5.15
C LEU A 261 -10.56 12.46 6.33
N GLY A 262 -10.52 11.17 6.06
CA GLY A 262 -10.76 10.13 7.05
C GLY A 262 -12.24 9.82 7.34
N GLY A 263 -13.18 10.53 6.67
CA GLY A 263 -14.61 10.38 6.90
C GLY A 263 -15.21 9.06 6.42
N GLN A 264 -14.56 8.40 5.43
CA GLN A 264 -14.99 7.10 4.92
C GLN A 264 -13.81 6.13 4.87
N LYS A 265 -14.10 4.86 5.14
CA LYS A 265 -13.15 3.76 5.09
C LYS A 265 -13.76 2.58 4.36
N ALA A 266 -12.93 1.81 3.66
CA ALA A 266 -13.32 0.58 3.01
C ALA A 266 -12.25 -0.50 3.25
N PRO A 267 -12.27 -1.21 4.38
CA PRO A 267 -11.29 -2.26 4.70
C PRO A 267 -11.55 -3.52 3.87
N LEU A 268 -11.38 -3.41 2.58
CA LEU A 268 -11.43 -4.50 1.62
C LEU A 268 -10.08 -5.22 1.61
N ILE A 269 -10.10 -6.54 1.67
CA ILE A 269 -8.93 -7.38 1.40
C ILE A 269 -9.09 -7.96 0.01
N VAL A 270 -8.15 -7.66 -0.88
CA VAL A 270 -8.05 -8.33 -2.18
C VAL A 270 -7.07 -9.49 -2.03
N ARG A 271 -7.55 -10.69 -2.30
CA ARG A 271 -6.77 -11.92 -2.33
C ARG A 271 -6.41 -12.25 -3.76
N THR A 272 -5.14 -12.52 -4.04
CA THR A 272 -4.70 -12.94 -5.37
C THR A 272 -3.47 -13.84 -5.26
N ARG A 273 -3.09 -14.49 -6.35
CA ARG A 273 -1.94 -15.42 -6.41
C ARG A 273 -0.97 -15.03 -7.51
N GLY A 274 0.23 -15.41 -7.33
CA GLY A 274 1.29 -15.14 -8.27
C GLY A 274 2.45 -14.65 -7.46
N HIS A 275 3.33 -14.31 -8.09
CA HIS A 275 3.91 -13.09 -8.56
C HIS A 275 4.17 -13.21 -10.05
N ARG A 276 5.26 -13.78 -10.50
CA ARG A 276 5.48 -14.06 -11.91
C ARG A 276 5.30 -15.57 -12.18
N LEU A 277 4.32 -15.93 -13.01
CA LEU A 277 4.01 -17.30 -13.37
C LEU A 277 4.69 -17.71 -14.67
N GLU A 278 4.65 -18.99 -15.01
CA GLU A 278 5.13 -19.52 -16.27
C GLU A 278 4.20 -19.17 -17.44
N GLY A 279 4.77 -19.04 -18.64
CA GLY A 279 4.05 -18.88 -19.89
C GLY A 279 3.67 -17.43 -20.22
N ILE A 280 3.00 -17.27 -21.36
CA ILE A 280 2.61 -15.95 -21.90
C ILE A 280 1.35 -15.44 -21.21
N TRP A 281 0.45 -16.34 -20.85
CA TRP A 281 -0.85 -16.08 -20.24
C TRP A 281 -0.74 -16.25 -18.73
N HIS A 282 -1.42 -15.38 -17.96
CA HIS A 282 -1.45 -15.41 -16.48
C HIS A 282 -0.08 -15.21 -15.82
N SER A 283 0.89 -14.70 -16.53
CA SER A 283 2.29 -14.62 -16.11
C SER A 283 2.80 -13.20 -15.96
N GLY A 284 1.93 -12.20 -16.14
CA GLY A 284 2.28 -10.81 -15.89
C GLY A 284 2.46 -10.55 -14.41
N SER A 285 3.36 -9.63 -14.08
CA SER A 285 3.46 -9.06 -12.75
C SER A 285 3.32 -7.55 -12.85
N PRO A 286 2.16 -6.99 -12.52
CA PRO A 286 1.95 -5.56 -12.49
C PRO A 286 2.48 -4.91 -11.20
N LEU A 287 3.29 -5.63 -10.40
CA LEU A 287 3.68 -5.21 -9.05
C LEU A 287 4.37 -3.85 -9.03
N GLY A 288 5.30 -3.57 -9.96
CA GLY A 288 5.94 -2.26 -10.05
C GLY A 288 4.93 -1.13 -10.28
N GLY A 289 3.91 -1.36 -11.13
CA GLY A 289 2.79 -0.44 -11.32
C GLY A 289 1.93 -0.30 -10.07
N MET A 290 1.59 -1.42 -9.41
CA MET A 290 0.80 -1.41 -8.19
C MET A 290 1.47 -0.59 -7.07
N LEU A 291 2.76 -0.74 -6.86
CA LEU A 291 3.55 0.02 -5.89
C LEU A 291 3.53 1.54 -6.17
N SER A 292 3.44 1.93 -7.44
CA SER A 292 3.32 3.33 -7.85
C SER A 292 1.91 3.88 -7.73
N PHE A 293 0.89 3.12 -8.15
CA PHE A 293 -0.48 3.62 -8.30
C PHE A 293 -1.34 3.44 -7.04
N LEU A 294 -1.12 2.39 -6.24
CA LEU A 294 -2.01 2.01 -5.15
C LEU A 294 -1.59 2.63 -3.80
N ARG A 295 -1.31 3.93 -3.81
CA ARG A 295 -0.98 4.66 -2.57
C ARG A 295 -2.20 4.75 -1.68
N GLY A 296 -2.10 4.19 -0.48
CA GLY A 296 -3.22 4.09 0.46
C GLY A 296 -3.73 2.67 0.65
N ILE A 297 -3.18 1.69 -0.09
CA ILE A 297 -3.49 0.26 0.05
C ILE A 297 -2.22 -0.47 0.53
N PHE A 298 -2.36 -1.40 1.45
CA PHE A 298 -1.25 -2.27 1.85
C PHE A 298 -1.00 -3.34 0.79
N ILE A 299 0.27 -3.68 0.54
CA ILE A 299 0.68 -4.74 -0.38
C ILE A 299 1.55 -5.72 0.38
N LEU A 300 1.03 -6.94 0.58
CA LEU A 300 1.64 -7.98 1.40
C LEU A 300 1.98 -9.18 0.53
N THR A 301 3.20 -9.69 0.70
CA THR A 301 3.79 -10.74 -0.13
C THR A 301 4.30 -11.89 0.73
N PRO A 302 3.39 -12.70 1.31
CA PRO A 302 3.78 -13.85 2.13
C PRO A 302 4.60 -14.87 1.34
N ARG A 303 5.60 -15.49 1.98
CA ARG A 303 6.42 -16.53 1.36
C ARG A 303 5.77 -17.93 1.39
N ASN A 304 4.80 -18.13 2.29
CA ASN A 304 4.08 -19.40 2.46
C ASN A 304 2.66 -19.18 2.95
N MET A 305 1.88 -20.24 3.06
CA MET A 305 0.45 -20.14 3.39
C MET A 305 0.20 -19.90 4.88
N THR A 306 1.06 -20.34 5.76
CA THR A 306 0.99 -19.98 7.19
C THR A 306 1.14 -18.47 7.36
N GLN A 307 2.11 -17.87 6.69
CA GLN A 307 2.31 -16.43 6.76
C GLN A 307 1.12 -15.66 6.14
N ALA A 308 0.59 -16.15 5.00
CA ALA A 308 -0.61 -15.58 4.38
C ALA A 308 -1.83 -15.62 5.33
N ALA A 309 -2.07 -16.74 5.97
CA ALA A 309 -3.14 -16.90 6.96
C ALA A 309 -2.98 -15.90 8.13
N GLY A 310 -1.75 -15.73 8.62
CA GLY A 310 -1.43 -14.74 9.64
C GLY A 310 -1.70 -13.29 9.20
N PHE A 311 -1.47 -12.95 7.91
CA PHE A 311 -1.82 -11.64 7.37
C PHE A 311 -3.33 -11.42 7.33
N TYR A 312 -4.13 -12.38 6.92
CA TYR A 312 -5.60 -12.25 6.97
C TYR A 312 -6.08 -12.02 8.40
N ASN A 313 -5.52 -12.75 9.38
CA ASN A 313 -5.84 -12.57 10.79
C ASN A 313 -5.48 -11.17 11.31
N SER A 314 -4.35 -10.60 10.85
CA SER A 314 -3.94 -9.23 11.17
C SER A 314 -4.88 -8.20 10.53
N LEU A 315 -5.11 -8.31 9.21
CA LEU A 315 -5.88 -7.35 8.41
C LEU A 315 -7.34 -7.23 8.85
N LEU A 316 -7.98 -8.34 9.22
CA LEU A 316 -9.38 -8.34 9.67
C LEU A 316 -9.61 -7.56 10.96
N ASN A 317 -8.55 -7.20 11.69
CA ASN A 317 -8.61 -6.32 12.85
C ASN A 317 -8.29 -4.85 12.53
N LEU A 318 -7.95 -4.55 11.28
CA LEU A 318 -7.59 -3.19 10.84
C LEU A 318 -8.68 -2.62 9.93
N ASP A 319 -8.83 -1.30 9.95
CA ASP A 319 -9.72 -0.59 9.03
C ASP A 319 -8.97 -0.13 7.76
N GLN A 320 -8.02 -0.94 7.28
CA GLN A 320 -7.12 -0.61 6.18
C GLN A 320 -7.34 -1.56 4.99
N PRO A 321 -7.52 -1.04 3.76
CA PRO A 321 -7.55 -1.91 2.59
C PRO A 321 -6.18 -2.50 2.30
N ALA A 322 -6.16 -3.74 1.82
CA ALA A 322 -4.93 -4.47 1.53
C ALA A 322 -5.07 -5.41 0.34
N ILE A 323 -3.94 -5.71 -0.30
CA ILE A 323 -3.78 -6.78 -1.28
C ILE A 323 -2.82 -7.80 -0.67
N VAL A 324 -3.23 -9.07 -0.65
CA VAL A 324 -2.39 -10.20 -0.24
C VAL A 324 -2.06 -11.01 -1.48
N ILE A 325 -0.78 -11.10 -1.83
CA ILE A 325 -0.28 -11.83 -2.99
C ILE A 325 0.25 -13.17 -2.50
N GLU A 326 -0.60 -14.20 -2.54
CA GLU A 326 -0.27 -15.55 -2.09
C GLU A 326 0.71 -16.22 -3.06
N PRO A 327 1.74 -16.97 -2.58
CA PRO A 327 2.63 -17.70 -3.46
C PRO A 327 1.89 -18.88 -4.11
N LEU A 328 1.82 -18.90 -5.44
CA LEU A 328 1.06 -19.93 -6.17
C LEU A 328 1.52 -21.36 -5.80
N ASN A 329 2.82 -21.58 -5.79
CA ASN A 329 3.39 -22.89 -5.44
C ASN A 329 3.12 -23.27 -3.97
N GLY A 330 2.87 -22.29 -3.10
CA GLY A 330 2.57 -22.49 -1.68
C GLY A 330 1.33 -23.37 -1.44
N TYR A 331 0.37 -23.39 -2.36
CA TYR A 331 -0.85 -24.20 -2.22
C TYR A 331 -0.58 -25.71 -2.12
N ARG A 332 0.48 -26.18 -2.75
CA ARG A 332 0.88 -27.58 -2.79
C ARG A 332 2.14 -27.87 -1.98
N THR A 333 2.81 -26.85 -1.48
CA THR A 333 3.96 -27.00 -0.58
C THR A 333 3.47 -27.51 0.77
N LYS A 334 4.21 -28.47 1.36
CA LYS A 334 3.91 -29.00 2.67
C LYS A 334 4.36 -28.05 3.76
N GLU A 335 3.47 -27.76 4.68
CA GLU A 335 3.70 -26.95 5.87
C GLU A 335 3.10 -27.65 7.10
N LYS A 336 3.69 -27.46 8.28
CA LYS A 336 3.09 -27.92 9.53
C LYS A 336 1.80 -27.16 9.81
N LEU A 337 0.74 -27.92 10.16
CA LEU A 337 -0.56 -27.33 10.47
C LEU A 337 -0.54 -26.62 11.84
N PRO A 338 -0.79 -25.29 11.89
CA PRO A 338 -0.87 -24.58 13.16
C PRO A 338 -2.14 -24.96 13.94
N THR A 339 -2.02 -25.07 15.27
CA THR A 339 -3.17 -25.39 16.15
C THR A 339 -4.03 -24.17 16.50
N ASN A 340 -3.52 -22.96 16.33
CA ASN A 340 -4.18 -21.71 16.65
C ASN A 340 -4.67 -20.94 15.41
N LEU A 341 -5.21 -21.66 14.41
CA LEU A 341 -5.83 -21.09 13.22
C LEU A 341 -6.87 -19.99 13.57
N GLY A 342 -6.92 -18.93 12.78
CA GLY A 342 -7.76 -17.76 13.01
C GLY A 342 -7.27 -16.82 14.13
N LYS A 343 -6.15 -17.13 14.81
CA LYS A 343 -5.67 -16.35 15.97
C LYS A 343 -4.24 -15.87 15.85
N PHE A 344 -3.33 -16.66 15.25
CA PHE A 344 -1.95 -16.19 15.04
C PHE A 344 -1.92 -15.05 14.02
N LYS A 345 -0.89 -14.21 14.08
CA LYS A 345 -0.79 -12.99 13.29
C LYS A 345 0.62 -12.83 12.71
N THR A 346 0.69 -12.55 11.42
CA THR A 346 1.91 -12.07 10.77
C THR A 346 1.98 -10.55 10.91
N PRO A 347 3.10 -9.99 11.40
CA PRO A 347 3.22 -8.55 11.59
C PRO A 347 3.31 -7.83 10.25
N ILE A 348 2.53 -6.75 10.10
CA ILE A 348 2.53 -5.92 8.90
C ILE A 348 3.59 -4.83 9.02
N GLY A 349 4.37 -4.62 7.96
CA GLY A 349 5.43 -3.60 7.93
C GLY A 349 6.71 -4.01 8.68
N LYS A 350 6.84 -5.27 9.06
CA LYS A 350 8.06 -5.83 9.64
C LYS A 350 8.67 -6.84 8.68
N VAL A 351 9.99 -6.93 8.69
CA VAL A 351 10.72 -7.99 8.00
C VAL A 351 10.98 -9.16 8.94
N GLU A 352 11.30 -10.32 8.37
CA GLU A 352 11.72 -11.50 9.14
C GLU A 352 13.13 -11.90 8.73
N ILE A 353 14.03 -12.03 9.71
CA ILE A 353 15.38 -12.54 9.48
C ILE A 353 15.32 -14.06 9.53
N LEU A 354 15.36 -14.70 8.35
CA LEU A 354 15.28 -16.16 8.23
C LEU A 354 16.59 -16.85 8.57
N LYS A 355 17.69 -16.20 8.31
CA LYS A 355 19.04 -16.66 8.59
C LYS A 355 19.91 -15.47 8.96
N THR A 356 20.57 -15.52 10.09
CA THR A 356 21.59 -14.52 10.46
C THR A 356 22.89 -14.79 9.71
N GLY A 357 23.63 -13.73 9.40
CA GLY A 357 24.91 -13.78 8.71
C GLY A 357 25.71 -12.50 8.87
N ASN A 358 26.98 -12.50 8.49
CA ASN A 358 27.88 -11.39 8.74
C ASN A 358 28.62 -10.84 7.51
N ASP A 359 28.55 -11.53 6.35
CA ASP A 359 29.32 -11.14 5.17
C ASP A 359 28.52 -10.33 4.16
N ILE A 360 27.23 -10.67 3.94
CA ILE A 360 26.37 -10.05 2.94
C ILE A 360 24.89 -10.17 3.33
N THR A 361 24.11 -9.14 3.06
CA THR A 361 22.65 -9.12 3.26
C THR A 361 21.92 -9.48 1.96
N LEU A 362 21.11 -10.54 2.01
CA LEU A 362 20.23 -10.97 0.92
C LEU A 362 18.80 -10.63 1.27
N VAL A 363 18.13 -9.84 0.44
CA VAL A 363 16.75 -9.38 0.64
C VAL A 363 15.87 -9.92 -0.47
N SER A 364 14.74 -10.50 -0.12
CA SER A 364 13.74 -10.96 -1.08
C SER A 364 12.35 -11.02 -0.42
N TYR A 365 11.36 -11.46 -1.17
CA TYR A 365 9.97 -11.62 -0.72
C TYR A 365 9.27 -12.74 -1.50
N GLY A 366 8.12 -13.19 -0.98
CA GLY A 366 7.30 -14.20 -1.64
C GLY A 366 8.04 -15.52 -1.87
N SER A 367 7.71 -16.22 -2.95
CA SER A 367 8.26 -17.54 -3.29
C SER A 367 9.76 -17.52 -3.59
N THR A 368 10.30 -16.39 -4.06
CA THR A 368 11.72 -16.23 -4.39
C THR A 368 12.65 -16.48 -3.20
N LEU A 369 12.16 -16.29 -1.98
CA LEU A 369 12.91 -16.55 -0.76
C LEU A 369 13.41 -17.98 -0.63
N ASN A 370 12.68 -18.97 -1.18
CA ASN A 370 13.14 -20.37 -1.15
C ASN A 370 14.45 -20.52 -1.93
N ILE A 371 14.53 -19.89 -3.10
CA ILE A 371 15.73 -19.89 -3.96
C ILE A 371 16.92 -19.20 -3.24
N VAL A 372 16.64 -18.02 -2.66
CA VAL A 372 17.65 -17.24 -1.92
C VAL A 372 18.18 -18.03 -0.71
N TYR A 373 17.29 -18.70 0.01
CA TYR A 373 17.66 -19.48 1.18
C TYR A 373 18.52 -20.72 0.82
N GLU A 374 18.18 -21.41 -0.26
CA GLU A 374 18.98 -22.54 -0.77
C GLU A 374 20.35 -22.08 -1.27
N ALA A 375 20.43 -20.96 -2.00
CA ALA A 375 21.71 -20.38 -2.40
C ALA A 375 22.57 -20.00 -1.17
N ALA A 376 21.96 -19.38 -0.15
CA ALA A 376 22.66 -19.03 1.08
C ALA A 376 23.22 -20.26 1.86
N LYS A 377 22.55 -21.41 1.77
CA LYS A 377 23.08 -22.67 2.31
C LYS A 377 24.33 -23.16 1.56
N LYS A 378 24.28 -23.14 0.21
CA LYS A 378 25.43 -23.53 -0.62
C LYS A 378 26.63 -22.58 -0.43
N LEU A 379 26.38 -21.26 -0.33
CA LEU A 379 27.40 -20.23 -0.13
C LEU A 379 28.18 -20.43 1.19
N LYS A 380 27.55 -21.03 2.20
CA LYS A 380 28.22 -21.35 3.46
C LYS A 380 29.39 -22.31 3.27
N ASP A 381 29.32 -23.25 2.34
CA ASP A 381 30.39 -24.19 1.99
C ASP A 381 31.60 -23.46 1.37
N TYR A 382 31.37 -22.27 0.85
CA TYR A 382 32.42 -21.38 0.32
C TYR A 382 32.82 -20.28 1.32
N SER A 383 32.51 -20.47 2.61
CA SER A 383 32.85 -19.54 3.68
C SER A 383 32.25 -18.16 3.54
N ILE A 384 31.05 -18.08 2.95
CA ILE A 384 30.26 -16.86 2.85
C ILE A 384 29.04 -16.99 3.77
N ASP A 385 28.98 -16.13 4.78
CA ASP A 385 27.90 -16.13 5.77
C ASP A 385 26.84 -15.08 5.45
N CYS A 386 25.83 -15.51 4.68
CA CYS A 386 24.73 -14.66 4.24
C CYS A 386 23.69 -14.42 5.34
N GLU A 387 23.26 -13.19 5.53
CA GLU A 387 22.01 -12.86 6.22
C GLU A 387 20.86 -12.85 5.23
N VAL A 388 19.79 -13.61 5.49
CA VAL A 388 18.61 -13.71 4.59
C VAL A 388 17.43 -13.07 5.25
N ILE A 389 16.85 -12.08 4.59
CA ILE A 389 15.74 -11.27 5.08
C ILE A 389 14.52 -11.39 4.15
N ASP A 390 13.38 -11.76 4.75
CA ASP A 390 12.06 -11.76 4.13
C ASP A 390 11.37 -10.41 4.37
N VAL A 391 11.09 -9.68 3.30
CA VAL A 391 10.40 -8.39 3.38
C VAL A 391 8.96 -8.54 3.83
N GLN A 392 8.26 -9.57 3.45
CA GLN A 392 6.86 -9.89 3.79
C GLN A 392 5.83 -8.82 3.40
N SER A 393 6.16 -7.55 3.55
CA SER A 393 5.28 -6.40 3.36
C SER A 393 6.02 -5.33 2.57
N LEU A 394 5.54 -5.06 1.35
CA LEU A 394 6.09 -4.00 0.52
C LEU A 394 5.49 -2.64 0.87
N ILE A 395 4.20 -2.59 1.20
CA ILE A 395 3.54 -1.41 1.73
C ILE A 395 2.70 -1.84 2.95
N PRO A 396 3.03 -1.37 4.16
CA PRO A 396 4.19 -0.54 4.54
C PRO A 396 5.49 -1.34 4.53
N PHE A 397 6.63 -0.65 4.31
CA PHE A 397 7.93 -1.27 4.16
C PHE A 397 8.81 -1.06 5.40
N ASP A 398 9.34 -2.14 5.96
CA ASP A 398 10.39 -2.18 7.00
C ASP A 398 10.36 -1.01 8.01
N LEU A 399 9.27 -0.91 8.76
CA LEU A 399 9.01 0.20 9.69
C LEU A 399 10.06 0.28 10.82
N GLU A 400 10.67 -0.84 11.19
CA GLU A 400 11.69 -0.94 12.25
C GLU A 400 13.12 -0.75 11.72
N LYS A 401 13.28 -0.60 10.39
CA LYS A 401 14.56 -0.45 9.70
C LYS A 401 15.56 -1.59 10.01
N ASP A 402 15.06 -2.81 10.02
CA ASP A 402 15.88 -3.98 10.33
C ASP A 402 16.82 -4.35 9.18
N ILE A 403 16.44 -4.03 7.92
CA ILE A 403 17.33 -4.23 6.77
C ILE A 403 18.56 -3.32 6.88
N VAL A 404 18.41 -2.08 7.33
CA VAL A 404 19.56 -1.16 7.55
C VAL A 404 20.47 -1.70 8.64
N LYS A 405 19.93 -2.24 9.72
CA LYS A 405 20.73 -2.84 10.80
C LYS A 405 21.58 -3.99 10.27
N SER A 406 21.03 -4.79 9.37
CA SER A 406 21.77 -5.86 8.67
C SER A 406 22.89 -5.28 7.79
N ILE A 407 22.57 -4.28 6.96
CA ILE A 407 23.54 -3.64 6.05
C ILE A 407 24.68 -2.96 6.81
N ILE A 408 24.42 -2.33 7.95
CA ILE A 408 25.46 -1.75 8.83
C ILE A 408 26.46 -2.83 9.26
N LYS A 409 26.01 -4.05 9.48
CA LYS A 409 26.85 -5.19 9.89
C LYS A 409 27.62 -5.80 8.70
N THR A 410 26.95 -5.97 7.55
CA THR A 410 27.47 -6.73 6.41
C THR A 410 28.14 -5.88 5.33
N ASN A 411 27.77 -4.60 5.24
CA ASN A 411 28.20 -3.60 4.26
C ASN A 411 27.87 -3.93 2.78
N ARG A 412 27.16 -5.03 2.50
CA ARG A 412 26.83 -5.51 1.14
C ARG A 412 25.38 -5.91 1.05
N LEU A 413 24.76 -5.63 -0.12
CA LEU A 413 23.35 -5.87 -0.36
C LEU A 413 23.11 -6.51 -1.73
N VAL A 414 22.39 -7.63 -1.74
CA VAL A 414 21.78 -8.21 -2.93
C VAL A 414 20.27 -8.32 -2.71
N ILE A 415 19.49 -7.77 -3.62
CA ILE A 415 18.03 -7.90 -3.64
C ILE A 415 17.66 -8.84 -4.79
N VAL A 416 16.95 -9.91 -4.48
CA VAL A 416 16.55 -10.94 -5.45
C VAL A 416 15.04 -10.87 -5.67
N ASP A 417 14.62 -10.84 -6.94
CA ASP A 417 13.23 -10.67 -7.33
C ASP A 417 12.93 -11.50 -8.58
N GLU A 418 11.83 -12.22 -8.58
CA GLU A 418 11.38 -12.94 -9.78
C GLU A 418 10.66 -12.04 -10.80
N ASP A 419 10.47 -10.76 -10.50
CA ASP A 419 9.90 -9.78 -11.42
C ASP A 419 10.95 -9.20 -12.37
N VAL A 420 10.50 -8.56 -13.43
CA VAL A 420 11.36 -7.84 -14.38
C VAL A 420 11.99 -6.59 -13.74
N PRO A 421 13.04 -6.01 -14.33
CA PRO A 421 13.57 -4.73 -13.89
C PRO A 421 12.48 -3.66 -13.79
N GLY A 422 12.48 -2.90 -12.69
CA GLY A 422 11.41 -1.93 -12.38
C GLY A 422 10.29 -2.47 -11.47
N GLY A 423 10.35 -3.75 -11.10
CA GLY A 423 9.43 -4.37 -10.15
C GLY A 423 9.71 -4.05 -8.69
N GLY A 424 9.35 -4.99 -7.80
CA GLY A 424 9.47 -4.83 -6.35
C GLY A 424 10.88 -4.57 -5.85
N SER A 425 11.90 -5.16 -6.47
CA SER A 425 13.31 -4.93 -6.12
C SER A 425 13.74 -3.47 -6.29
N SER A 426 13.29 -2.81 -7.35
CA SER A 426 13.57 -1.39 -7.59
C SER A 426 12.92 -0.49 -6.53
N TYR A 427 11.70 -0.82 -6.12
CA TYR A 427 11.01 -0.14 -5.02
C TYR A 427 11.76 -0.32 -3.70
N ILE A 428 12.14 -1.56 -3.36
CA ILE A 428 12.91 -1.87 -2.15
C ILE A 428 14.22 -1.07 -2.11
N LEU A 429 14.98 -1.08 -3.20
CA LEU A 429 16.24 -0.33 -3.29
C LEU A 429 16.01 1.17 -3.10
N GLN A 430 14.97 1.75 -3.71
CA GLN A 430 14.63 3.15 -3.54
C GLN A 430 14.27 3.49 -2.09
N GLU A 431 13.46 2.68 -1.42
CA GLU A 431 13.11 2.86 -0.01
C GLU A 431 14.36 2.85 0.88
N LEU A 432 15.25 1.88 0.66
CA LEU A 432 16.50 1.73 1.40
C LEU A 432 17.45 2.91 1.17
N LEU A 433 17.69 3.30 -0.09
CA LEU A 433 18.61 4.38 -0.44
C LEU A 433 18.10 5.77 -0.02
N LYS A 434 16.77 6.06 -0.20
CA LYS A 434 16.22 7.40 -0.07
C LYS A 434 15.55 7.69 1.26
N LYS A 435 14.97 6.67 1.90
CA LYS A 435 14.28 6.84 3.19
C LYS A 435 15.05 6.28 4.37
N GLN A 436 15.94 5.32 4.11
CA GLN A 436 16.72 4.66 5.17
C GLN A 436 18.23 4.96 5.10
N ASP A 437 18.69 5.75 4.10
CA ASP A 437 20.04 6.30 3.96
C ASP A 437 21.16 5.24 3.99
N ILE A 438 20.95 4.08 3.36
CA ILE A 438 21.90 2.95 3.42
C ILE A 438 23.23 3.21 2.69
N TYR A 439 23.27 4.17 1.74
CA TYR A 439 24.43 4.40 0.88
C TYR A 439 25.73 4.58 1.66
N GLN A 440 25.69 5.24 2.81
CA GLN A 440 26.86 5.49 3.67
C GLN A 440 27.45 4.22 4.33
N TYR A 441 26.73 3.12 4.29
CA TYR A 441 27.15 1.86 4.93
C TYR A 441 27.62 0.81 3.91
N LEU A 442 27.45 1.06 2.60
CA LEU A 442 27.82 0.12 1.55
C LEU A 442 29.29 0.26 1.18
N ASP A 443 29.98 -0.86 1.03
CA ASP A 443 31.35 -0.96 0.49
C ASP A 443 31.39 -1.42 -0.96
N SER A 444 30.24 -1.83 -1.52
CA SER A 444 30.06 -2.23 -2.92
C SER A 444 28.72 -1.71 -3.46
N GLU A 445 28.54 -1.76 -4.77
CA GLU A 445 27.28 -1.41 -5.42
C GLU A 445 26.15 -2.35 -4.96
N PRO A 446 25.01 -1.81 -4.46
CA PRO A 446 23.88 -2.65 -4.14
C PRO A 446 23.33 -3.33 -5.40
N THR A 447 23.28 -4.64 -5.39
CA THR A 447 22.97 -5.44 -6.57
C THR A 447 21.49 -5.84 -6.62
N LEU A 448 20.86 -5.69 -7.79
CA LEU A 448 19.55 -6.25 -8.09
C LEU A 448 19.71 -7.48 -9.00
N LEU A 449 19.21 -8.62 -8.55
CA LEU A 449 19.10 -9.83 -9.37
C LEU A 449 17.61 -10.04 -9.67
N THR A 450 17.21 -9.75 -10.91
CA THR A 450 15.81 -9.77 -11.38
C THR A 450 15.62 -10.82 -12.46
N ALA A 451 14.35 -11.09 -12.81
CA ALA A 451 14.04 -11.82 -14.01
C ALA A 451 14.54 -11.05 -15.27
N LYS A 452 14.66 -11.78 -16.39
CA LYS A 452 14.99 -11.19 -17.68
C LYS A 452 13.86 -10.31 -18.19
N ASP A 453 14.20 -9.27 -18.95
CA ASP A 453 13.25 -8.29 -19.48
C ASP A 453 12.51 -8.82 -20.72
N HIS A 454 11.77 -9.92 -20.53
CA HIS A 454 10.89 -10.52 -21.53
C HIS A 454 9.79 -11.32 -20.88
N ARG A 455 8.74 -11.68 -21.62
CA ARG A 455 7.68 -12.56 -21.10
C ARG A 455 8.23 -13.94 -20.77
N PRO A 456 7.82 -14.60 -19.68
CA PRO A 456 8.23 -15.96 -19.39
C PRO A 456 7.73 -16.90 -20.49
N PRO A 457 8.60 -17.74 -21.07
CA PRO A 457 8.16 -18.77 -22.01
C PRO A 457 7.50 -19.94 -21.28
N TYR A 458 6.83 -20.82 -22.03
CA TYR A 458 6.30 -22.06 -21.50
C TYR A 458 7.42 -23.07 -21.23
N GLY A 459 7.21 -23.87 -20.18
CA GLY A 459 8.04 -24.99 -19.83
C GLY A 459 9.20 -24.63 -18.88
N SER A 460 9.72 -25.67 -18.25
CA SER A 460 10.73 -25.58 -17.20
C SER A 460 12.03 -24.92 -17.63
N ASP A 461 12.48 -25.17 -18.87
CA ASP A 461 13.72 -24.55 -19.39
C ASP A 461 13.57 -23.04 -19.52
N GLY A 462 12.41 -22.59 -20.02
CA GLY A 462 12.11 -21.20 -20.16
C GLY A 462 11.96 -20.49 -18.82
N ASP A 463 11.36 -21.14 -17.84
CA ASP A 463 11.24 -20.62 -16.49
C ASP A 463 12.60 -20.48 -15.83
N TYR A 464 13.44 -21.50 -15.87
CA TYR A 464 14.80 -21.49 -15.33
C TYR A 464 15.68 -20.38 -15.90
N ILE A 465 15.59 -20.13 -17.23
CA ILE A 465 16.39 -19.09 -17.90
C ILE A 465 15.83 -17.70 -17.62
N SER A 466 14.52 -17.58 -17.44
CA SER A 466 13.82 -16.28 -17.34
C SER A 466 13.84 -15.66 -15.96
N LYS A 467 13.82 -16.48 -14.90
CA LYS A 467 13.79 -16.05 -13.51
C LYS A 467 15.08 -16.40 -12.79
N PRO A 468 15.44 -15.69 -11.71
CA PRO A 468 16.60 -16.08 -10.91
C PRO A 468 16.50 -17.52 -10.42
N SER A 469 17.54 -18.30 -10.66
CA SER A 469 17.74 -19.66 -10.11
C SER A 469 18.60 -19.61 -8.85
N VAL A 470 18.75 -20.77 -8.20
CA VAL A 470 19.68 -20.92 -7.06
C VAL A 470 21.12 -20.64 -7.49
N GLU A 471 21.46 -21.05 -8.72
CA GLU A 471 22.77 -20.85 -9.33
C GLU A 471 23.01 -19.35 -9.61
N ASP A 472 22.04 -18.65 -10.19
CA ASP A 472 22.15 -17.21 -10.45
C ASP A 472 22.40 -16.41 -9.15
N VAL A 473 21.66 -16.73 -8.08
CA VAL A 473 21.84 -16.10 -6.75
C VAL A 473 23.25 -16.41 -6.21
N PHE A 474 23.66 -17.67 -6.30
CA PHE A 474 24.99 -18.10 -5.84
C PHE A 474 26.10 -17.33 -6.58
N GLU A 475 26.08 -17.33 -7.91
CA GLU A 475 27.09 -16.68 -8.75
C GLU A 475 27.13 -15.16 -8.50
N LYS A 476 25.97 -14.53 -8.40
CA LYS A 476 25.89 -13.09 -8.13
C LYS A 476 26.45 -12.72 -6.77
N VAL A 477 26.07 -13.44 -5.73
CA VAL A 477 26.60 -13.21 -4.37
C VAL A 477 28.11 -13.47 -4.33
N TYR A 478 28.56 -14.56 -4.95
CA TYR A 478 29.98 -14.88 -5.01
C TYR A 478 30.79 -13.80 -5.73
N SER A 479 30.25 -13.24 -6.83
CA SER A 479 30.89 -12.14 -7.57
C SER A 479 31.06 -10.88 -6.69
N VAL A 480 30.05 -10.52 -5.89
CA VAL A 480 30.16 -9.39 -4.94
C VAL A 480 31.21 -9.65 -3.88
N MET A 481 31.29 -10.88 -3.38
CA MET A 481 32.28 -11.26 -2.36
C MET A 481 33.71 -11.33 -2.96
N TYR A 482 33.85 -11.80 -4.20
CA TYR A 482 35.13 -11.77 -4.93
C TYR A 482 35.63 -10.34 -5.12
N GLU A 483 34.77 -9.42 -5.56
CA GLU A 483 35.10 -8.00 -5.69
C GLU A 483 35.61 -7.40 -4.37
N SER A 484 34.97 -7.77 -3.26
CA SER A 484 35.32 -7.24 -1.94
C SER A 484 36.66 -7.73 -1.39
N ASP A 485 37.01 -9.00 -1.60
CA ASP A 485 38.30 -9.60 -1.20
C ASP A 485 38.75 -10.69 -2.19
N PRO A 486 39.41 -10.36 -3.30
CA PRO A 486 39.87 -11.33 -4.30
C PRO A 486 40.98 -12.28 -3.77
N ARG A 487 41.56 -11.99 -2.62
CA ARG A 487 42.56 -12.88 -2.00
C ARG A 487 41.89 -14.01 -1.23
N LYS A 488 40.75 -13.71 -0.59
CA LYS A 488 39.94 -14.69 0.15
C LYS A 488 39.07 -15.53 -0.77
N PHE A 489 38.38 -14.87 -1.68
CA PHE A 489 37.46 -15.47 -2.65
C PHE A 489 38.13 -15.47 -4.02
N LYS A 490 38.40 -16.64 -4.60
CA LYS A 490 39.05 -16.77 -5.89
C LYS A 490 37.99 -16.81 -7.01
N GLU A 491 38.42 -16.45 -8.22
CA GLU A 491 37.57 -16.58 -9.40
C GLU A 491 37.14 -18.05 -9.57
N ILE A 492 35.83 -18.28 -9.81
CA ILE A 492 35.22 -19.60 -10.03
C ILE A 492 34.98 -19.80 -11.52
#